data_a906b9229991fee7d29427f86150fb83
#
_entry.id   a906b9229991fee7d29427f86150fb83
#
_cell.length_a   1.000
_cell.length_b   1.000
_cell.length_c   1.000
_cell.angle_alpha   90.00
_cell.angle_beta   90.00
_cell.angle_gamma   90.00
#
_symmetry.space_group_name_H-M   'P 1'
#
loop_
_entity.id
_entity.type
_entity.pdbx_description
1 polymer ?
#
loop_
_entity_poly.entity_id
_entity_poly.type
_entity_poly.pdbx_seq_one_letter_code
_entity_poly.pdbx_strand_id
1 'polypeptide(L)'
;MGLVQARWSFVNKDENLLTRLQNINLCFHFEVEQQVNGVFLNFFGFNGTAGVWRIKALEDSGGWLERTTVEDMDIAVRAHLNGWKFIFLNDVKVLCELPESYETYKKQQHRWHSGPMQLFRLCLPAIITSKVSSPSLICLIPIELAILSSFFYLSLFFVQITIWKKANLILLFFLLRKLILPFYSFTLFCIILPLTMFIPEAELPLWVICYVPIFMSFLNILPSPKQFPFLVPYLLFENTMSVTKFNAMVSGLFQLGSAYEWVVTKKTGRSSESDLLAFAERESKSLSEEKISRRHSESGLELLSKLTAEDVPSVKKKNKLYRKELALALLLLTASARSLLSAHGVHFYFLLFQGLSFLVVGLDLIGEQMS
;
A
#
# COMPACT_ATOMS: atom_id res chain seq x y z
N MET A 1 13.95 9.13 -19.24
CA MET A 1 13.07 9.18 -18.06
C MET A 1 11.63 9.21 -18.50
N GLY A 2 10.79 8.30 -17.96
CA GLY A 2 9.37 8.18 -18.28
C GLY A 2 8.46 8.71 -17.18
N LEU A 3 8.84 8.52 -15.90
CA LEU A 3 8.06 8.92 -14.73
C LEU A 3 8.97 9.55 -13.67
N VAL A 4 8.50 10.63 -13.07
CA VAL A 4 9.03 11.20 -11.82
C VAL A 4 7.92 11.11 -10.79
N GLN A 5 8.14 10.37 -9.70
CA GLN A 5 7.17 10.13 -8.62
C GLN A 5 7.60 10.85 -7.35
N ALA A 6 6.74 11.68 -6.80
CA ALA A 6 6.91 12.32 -5.49
C ALA A 6 6.35 11.45 -4.36
N ARG A 7 6.78 11.74 -3.13
CA ARG A 7 6.37 11.03 -1.92
C ARG A 7 5.02 11.52 -1.40
N TRP A 8 4.15 10.60 -1.00
CA TRP A 8 2.96 10.95 -0.21
C TRP A 8 3.32 11.29 1.24
N SER A 9 2.70 12.34 1.77
CA SER A 9 2.76 12.74 3.17
C SER A 9 1.34 12.91 3.70
N PHE A 10 1.05 12.33 4.87
CA PHE A 10 -0.32 12.25 5.35
C PHE A 10 -0.58 13.30 6.43
N VAL A 11 -1.58 14.15 6.20
CA VAL A 11 -1.94 15.24 7.10
C VAL A 11 -2.62 14.72 8.37
N ASN A 12 -3.46 13.69 8.25
CA ASN A 12 -4.22 13.08 9.35
C ASN A 12 -3.54 11.85 10.00
N LYS A 13 -2.23 11.69 9.84
CA LYS A 13 -1.47 10.51 10.29
C LYS A 13 -1.51 10.25 11.80
N ASP A 14 -1.77 11.29 12.61
CA ASP A 14 -1.72 11.23 14.07
C ASP A 14 -3.11 11.38 14.71
N GLU A 15 -4.20 11.47 13.95
CA GLU A 15 -5.55 11.74 14.45
C GLU A 15 -6.14 10.57 15.25
N ASN A 16 -5.96 9.35 14.79
CA ASN A 16 -6.44 8.17 15.50
C ASN A 16 -5.48 6.99 15.40
N LEU A 17 -5.75 5.90 16.13
CA LEU A 17 -4.89 4.72 16.13
C LEU A 17 -4.79 4.10 14.72
N LEU A 18 -5.91 4.01 14.00
CA LEU A 18 -5.94 3.42 12.66
C LEU A 18 -5.06 4.19 11.66
N THR A 19 -5.13 5.53 11.67
CA THR A 19 -4.29 6.36 10.79
C THR A 19 -2.81 6.26 11.15
N ARG A 20 -2.47 6.15 12.43
CA ARG A 20 -1.08 5.92 12.88
C ARG A 20 -0.51 4.61 12.38
N LEU A 21 -1.27 3.51 12.51
CA LEU A 21 -0.86 2.18 12.04
C LEU A 21 -0.68 2.14 10.52
N GLN A 22 -1.57 2.80 9.77
CA GLN A 22 -1.43 2.96 8.32
C GLN A 22 -0.17 3.77 7.96
N ASN A 23 0.09 4.87 8.68
CA ASN A 23 1.26 5.71 8.45
C ASN A 23 2.57 4.94 8.65
N ILE A 24 2.68 4.05 9.64
CA ILE A 24 3.86 3.20 9.84
C ILE A 24 4.15 2.39 8.57
N ASN A 25 3.15 1.68 8.05
CA ASN A 25 3.29 0.84 6.86
C ASN A 25 3.69 1.67 5.64
N LEU A 26 3.05 2.82 5.44
CA LEU A 26 3.30 3.68 4.29
C LEU A 26 4.62 4.45 4.40
N CYS A 27 5.07 4.81 5.59
CA CYS A 27 6.40 5.37 5.80
C CYS A 27 7.48 4.37 5.35
N PHE A 28 7.39 3.11 5.76
CA PHE A 28 8.32 2.08 5.31
C PHE A 28 8.27 1.92 3.78
N HIS A 29 7.06 1.92 3.21
CA HIS A 29 6.89 1.82 1.76
C HIS A 29 7.62 2.95 1.01
N PHE A 30 7.46 4.21 1.43
CA PHE A 30 8.05 5.34 0.73
C PHE A 30 9.53 5.55 1.06
N GLU A 31 9.91 5.43 2.34
CA GLU A 31 11.26 5.74 2.78
C GLU A 31 12.27 4.61 2.53
N VAL A 32 11.79 3.37 2.44
CA VAL A 32 12.67 2.22 2.22
C VAL A 32 12.38 1.54 0.89
N GLU A 33 11.18 0.99 0.70
CA GLU A 33 10.90 0.16 -0.47
C GLU A 33 10.98 0.92 -1.79
N GLN A 34 10.37 2.09 -1.89
CA GLN A 34 10.38 2.89 -3.13
C GLN A 34 11.81 3.34 -3.49
N GLN A 35 12.61 3.73 -2.49
CA GLN A 35 13.99 4.13 -2.72
C GLN A 35 14.85 2.94 -3.14
N VAL A 36 14.78 1.82 -2.41
CA VAL A 36 15.53 0.61 -2.73
C VAL A 36 15.15 0.11 -4.12
N ASN A 37 13.86 0.05 -4.42
CA ASN A 37 13.39 -0.37 -5.74
C ASN A 37 13.84 0.58 -6.86
N GLY A 38 13.84 1.89 -6.62
CA GLY A 38 14.30 2.88 -7.58
C GLY A 38 15.79 2.79 -7.87
N VAL A 39 16.61 2.62 -6.83
CA VAL A 39 18.09 2.61 -6.96
C VAL A 39 18.62 1.24 -7.40
N PHE A 40 18.22 0.17 -6.74
CA PHE A 40 18.80 -1.17 -6.98
C PHE A 40 18.06 -1.95 -8.07
N LEU A 41 16.72 -1.89 -8.08
CA LEU A 41 15.92 -2.67 -9.03
C LEU A 41 15.61 -1.88 -10.30
N ASN A 42 15.82 -0.56 -10.30
CA ASN A 42 15.44 0.37 -11.36
C ASN A 42 13.97 0.26 -11.77
N PHE A 43 13.12 -0.16 -10.85
CA PHE A 43 11.68 -0.28 -11.05
C PHE A 43 10.93 -0.05 -9.74
N PHE A 44 9.86 0.71 -9.80
CA PHE A 44 8.81 0.80 -8.80
C PHE A 44 7.45 1.05 -9.47
N GLY A 45 6.35 0.66 -8.80
CA GLY A 45 5.01 0.93 -9.30
C GLY A 45 4.65 2.42 -9.19
N PHE A 46 3.91 2.94 -10.15
CA PHE A 46 3.29 4.26 -10.01
C PHE A 46 2.18 4.20 -8.94
N ASN A 47 2.07 5.24 -8.12
CA ASN A 47 1.14 5.25 -6.98
C ASN A 47 -0.24 5.86 -7.33
N GLY A 48 -0.55 6.05 -8.60
CA GLY A 48 -1.80 6.63 -9.10
C GLY A 48 -1.86 8.15 -9.03
N THR A 49 -1.14 8.77 -8.08
CA THR A 49 -1.07 10.22 -7.90
C THR A 49 0.35 10.68 -7.57
N ALA A 50 0.56 11.99 -7.47
CA ALA A 50 1.85 12.61 -7.12
C ALA A 50 2.99 12.21 -8.08
N GLY A 51 2.69 11.96 -9.34
CA GLY A 51 3.69 11.64 -10.35
C GLY A 51 3.47 12.40 -11.63
N VAL A 52 4.57 12.68 -12.34
CA VAL A 52 4.59 13.37 -13.63
C VAL A 52 5.15 12.44 -14.69
N TRP A 53 4.35 12.17 -15.71
CA TRP A 53 4.72 11.32 -16.82
C TRP A 53 5.21 12.13 -18.02
N ARG A 54 6.22 11.61 -18.70
CA ARG A 54 6.55 12.05 -20.05
C ARG A 54 5.48 11.52 -21.02
N ILE A 55 4.87 12.39 -21.81
CA ILE A 55 3.81 12.02 -22.77
C ILE A 55 4.25 10.88 -23.68
N LYS A 56 5.45 10.97 -24.24
CA LYS A 56 6.02 9.92 -25.08
C LYS A 56 6.12 8.56 -24.38
N ALA A 57 6.38 8.52 -23.07
CA ALA A 57 6.43 7.27 -22.31
C ALA A 57 5.05 6.63 -22.17
N LEU A 58 4.00 7.44 -22.05
CA LEU A 58 2.61 6.96 -22.05
C LEU A 58 2.22 6.41 -23.42
N GLU A 59 2.54 7.15 -24.49
CA GLU A 59 2.26 6.75 -25.87
C GLU A 59 2.98 5.44 -26.24
N ASP A 60 4.29 5.36 -26.01
CA ASP A 60 5.10 4.16 -26.29
C ASP A 60 4.61 2.93 -25.48
N SER A 61 3.95 3.18 -24.35
CA SER A 61 3.44 2.12 -23.47
C SER A 61 1.96 1.77 -23.78
N GLY A 62 1.36 2.38 -24.78
CA GLY A 62 -0.02 2.12 -25.20
C GLY A 62 -1.08 2.81 -24.33
N GLY A 63 -0.74 3.89 -23.62
CA GLY A 63 -1.67 4.70 -22.83
C GLY A 63 -2.31 3.96 -21.64
N TRP A 64 -3.38 4.53 -21.11
CA TRP A 64 -4.17 3.94 -20.03
C TRP A 64 -5.08 2.84 -20.57
N LEU A 65 -5.13 1.69 -19.89
CA LEU A 65 -5.98 0.55 -20.27
C LEU A 65 -6.95 0.23 -19.14
N GLU A 66 -8.22 0.05 -19.48
CA GLU A 66 -9.31 -0.30 -18.53
C GLU A 66 -9.42 -1.82 -18.25
N ARG A 67 -8.30 -2.54 -18.27
CA ARG A 67 -8.28 -4.01 -18.10
C ARG A 67 -8.05 -4.48 -16.66
N THR A 68 -7.80 -3.55 -15.75
CA THR A 68 -7.51 -3.83 -14.34
C THR A 68 -7.91 -2.64 -13.47
N THR A 69 -8.15 -2.89 -12.18
CA THR A 69 -8.45 -1.86 -11.18
C THR A 69 -7.20 -1.14 -10.65
N VAL A 70 -6.02 -1.47 -11.17
CA VAL A 70 -4.72 -0.86 -10.84
C VAL A 70 -4.04 -0.42 -12.14
N GLU A 71 -4.71 0.43 -12.87
CA GLU A 71 -4.29 1.01 -14.15
C GLU A 71 -2.95 1.75 -14.04
N ASP A 72 -2.71 2.35 -12.86
CA ASP A 72 -1.48 3.02 -12.48
C ASP A 72 -0.28 2.06 -12.46
N MET A 73 -0.45 0.90 -11.83
CA MET A 73 0.58 -0.13 -11.78
C MET A 73 0.75 -0.81 -13.15
N ASP A 74 -0.34 -0.99 -13.90
CA ASP A 74 -0.29 -1.58 -15.24
C ASP A 74 0.54 -0.74 -16.21
N ILE A 75 0.27 0.58 -16.28
CA ILE A 75 1.06 1.47 -17.14
C ILE A 75 2.53 1.51 -16.71
N ALA A 76 2.82 1.46 -15.39
CA ALA A 76 4.19 1.42 -14.89
C ALA A 76 4.93 0.15 -15.34
N VAL A 77 4.30 -1.02 -15.25
CA VAL A 77 4.86 -2.28 -15.73
C VAL A 77 5.13 -2.22 -17.24
N ARG A 78 4.15 -1.78 -18.05
CA ARG A 78 4.31 -1.67 -19.50
C ARG A 78 5.41 -0.68 -19.90
N ALA A 79 5.48 0.48 -19.27
CA ALA A 79 6.53 1.46 -19.50
C ALA A 79 7.91 0.91 -19.14
N HIS A 80 8.00 0.17 -18.04
CA HIS A 80 9.25 -0.49 -17.64
C HIS A 80 9.65 -1.59 -18.62
N LEU A 81 8.71 -2.38 -19.12
CA LEU A 81 8.94 -3.37 -20.17
C LEU A 81 9.39 -2.71 -21.48
N ASN A 82 8.98 -1.48 -21.77
CA ASN A 82 9.44 -0.66 -22.89
C ASN A 82 10.76 0.09 -22.63
N GLY A 83 11.46 -0.24 -21.53
CA GLY A 83 12.79 0.31 -21.23
C GLY A 83 12.78 1.71 -20.58
N TRP A 84 11.61 2.27 -20.28
CA TRP A 84 11.52 3.54 -19.59
C TRP A 84 12.02 3.44 -18.14
N LYS A 85 12.76 4.47 -17.68
CA LYS A 85 13.27 4.57 -16.31
C LYS A 85 12.44 5.54 -15.50
N PHE A 86 12.31 5.27 -14.19
CA PHE A 86 11.57 6.09 -13.23
C PHE A 86 12.50 6.70 -12.19
N ILE A 87 12.12 7.87 -11.67
CA ILE A 87 12.79 8.53 -10.55
C ILE A 87 11.80 8.72 -9.43
N PHE A 88 12.21 8.36 -8.22
CA PHE A 88 11.49 8.65 -6.99
C PHE A 88 12.16 9.82 -6.26
N LEU A 89 11.36 10.86 -5.94
CA LEU A 89 11.79 12.05 -5.20
C LEU A 89 11.24 11.96 -3.77
N ASN A 90 12.10 11.57 -2.82
CA ASN A 90 11.72 11.44 -1.42
C ASN A 90 11.51 12.80 -0.73
N ASP A 91 12.23 13.81 -1.15
CA ASP A 91 12.24 15.16 -0.55
C ASP A 91 11.00 15.96 -0.97
N VAL A 92 10.41 15.65 -2.14
CA VAL A 92 9.19 16.30 -2.62
C VAL A 92 7.98 15.58 -2.03
N LYS A 93 7.27 16.25 -1.11
CA LYS A 93 6.11 15.70 -0.40
C LYS A 93 4.82 16.24 -1.00
N VAL A 94 3.90 15.35 -1.31
CA VAL A 94 2.53 15.67 -1.73
C VAL A 94 1.59 15.30 -0.60
N LEU A 95 0.77 16.25 -0.15
CA LEU A 95 -0.16 16.05 0.96
C LEU A 95 -1.33 15.16 0.54
N CYS A 96 -1.61 14.17 1.35
CA CYS A 96 -2.68 13.19 1.16
C CYS A 96 -3.38 12.92 2.50
N GLU A 97 -4.53 12.26 2.46
CA GLU A 97 -5.24 11.77 3.63
C GLU A 97 -5.32 10.25 3.66
N LEU A 98 -5.26 9.70 4.88
CA LEU A 98 -5.49 8.28 5.13
C LEU A 98 -6.98 8.02 5.38
N PRO A 99 -7.51 6.85 5.04
CA PRO A 99 -8.82 6.41 5.49
C PRO A 99 -8.92 6.40 7.03
N GLU A 100 -9.92 7.07 7.57
CA GLU A 100 -10.12 7.20 9.01
C GLU A 100 -10.98 6.06 9.58
N SER A 101 -11.86 5.47 8.78
CA SER A 101 -12.69 4.33 9.17
C SER A 101 -12.13 2.99 8.72
N TYR A 102 -12.34 1.95 9.54
CA TYR A 102 -11.89 0.59 9.22
C TYR A 102 -12.52 0.05 7.93
N GLU A 103 -13.80 0.32 7.67
CA GLU A 103 -14.46 -0.14 6.44
C GLU A 103 -13.79 0.43 5.20
N THR A 104 -13.51 1.72 5.21
CA THR A 104 -12.85 2.41 4.08
C THR A 104 -11.45 1.88 3.86
N TYR A 105 -10.68 1.70 4.94
CA TYR A 105 -9.35 1.10 4.89
C TYR A 105 -9.37 -0.34 4.38
N LYS A 106 -10.30 -1.16 4.87
CA LYS A 106 -10.47 -2.55 4.42
C LYS A 106 -10.74 -2.65 2.92
N LYS A 107 -11.63 -1.79 2.38
CA LYS A 107 -11.90 -1.69 0.93
C LYS A 107 -10.66 -1.28 0.15
N GLN A 108 -9.89 -0.31 0.64
CA GLN A 108 -8.64 0.13 0.04
C GLN A 108 -7.60 -1.01 0.02
N GLN A 109 -7.40 -1.70 1.15
CA GLN A 109 -6.47 -2.82 1.26
C GLN A 109 -6.88 -4.00 0.37
N HIS A 110 -8.17 -4.27 0.25
CA HIS A 110 -8.67 -5.28 -0.68
C HIS A 110 -8.26 -4.94 -2.12
N ARG A 111 -8.49 -3.72 -2.58
CA ARG A 111 -8.09 -3.26 -3.92
C ARG A 111 -6.57 -3.34 -4.13
N TRP A 112 -5.78 -2.92 -3.15
CA TRP A 112 -4.31 -2.91 -3.21
C TRP A 112 -3.66 -4.30 -3.22
N HIS A 113 -4.41 -5.36 -2.92
CA HIS A 113 -3.95 -6.74 -2.98
C HIS A 113 -4.60 -7.54 -4.12
N SER A 114 -5.89 -7.35 -4.39
CA SER A 114 -6.57 -8.03 -5.50
C SER A 114 -6.11 -7.52 -6.87
N GLY A 115 -6.01 -6.18 -7.04
CA GLY A 115 -5.58 -5.57 -8.30
C GLY A 115 -4.21 -6.03 -8.78
N PRO A 116 -3.14 -5.95 -7.95
CA PRO A 116 -1.82 -6.46 -8.34
C PRO A 116 -1.78 -7.95 -8.67
N MET A 117 -2.59 -8.79 -8.04
CA MET A 117 -2.66 -10.22 -8.37
C MET A 117 -3.36 -10.46 -9.70
N GLN A 118 -4.42 -9.72 -9.98
CA GLN A 118 -5.04 -9.70 -11.30
C GLN A 118 -4.05 -9.24 -12.38
N LEU A 119 -3.35 -8.13 -12.10
CA LEU A 119 -2.34 -7.57 -13.00
C LEU A 119 -1.20 -8.55 -13.26
N PHE A 120 -0.71 -9.22 -12.22
CA PHE A 120 0.34 -10.24 -12.34
C PHE A 120 -0.03 -11.30 -13.38
N ARG A 121 -1.24 -11.84 -13.29
CA ARG A 121 -1.72 -12.82 -14.26
C ARG A 121 -1.79 -12.26 -15.68
N LEU A 122 -2.24 -11.00 -15.85
CA LEU A 122 -2.35 -10.34 -17.15
C LEU A 122 -0.98 -10.01 -17.76
N CYS A 123 -0.01 -9.63 -16.93
CA CYS A 123 1.31 -9.19 -17.37
C CYS A 123 2.34 -10.32 -17.44
N LEU A 124 2.13 -11.45 -16.76
CA LEU A 124 3.09 -12.55 -16.69
C LEU A 124 3.51 -13.06 -18.08
N PRO A 125 2.60 -13.31 -19.04
CA PRO A 125 3.00 -13.71 -20.40
C PRO A 125 3.90 -12.65 -21.08
N ALA A 126 3.54 -11.37 -20.98
CA ALA A 126 4.33 -10.28 -21.54
C ALA A 126 5.70 -10.13 -20.89
N ILE A 127 5.81 -10.34 -19.59
CA ILE A 127 7.09 -10.32 -18.87
C ILE A 127 8.00 -11.48 -19.34
N ILE A 128 7.46 -12.69 -19.46
CA ILE A 128 8.21 -13.88 -19.87
C ILE A 128 8.66 -13.74 -21.32
N THR A 129 7.78 -13.34 -22.23
CA THR A 129 8.05 -13.26 -23.67
C THR A 129 8.87 -12.03 -24.07
N SER A 130 9.01 -11.01 -23.19
CA SER A 130 9.84 -9.85 -23.49
C SER A 130 11.27 -10.27 -23.82
N LYS A 131 11.88 -9.67 -24.85
CA LYS A 131 13.22 -10.05 -25.33
C LYS A 131 14.28 -9.74 -24.26
N VAL A 132 15.20 -10.69 -24.04
CA VAL A 132 16.29 -10.56 -23.05
C VAL A 132 17.52 -9.98 -23.73
N SER A 133 18.09 -8.90 -23.18
CA SER A 133 19.43 -8.44 -23.55
C SER A 133 20.47 -9.31 -22.88
N SER A 134 21.28 -9.99 -23.66
CA SER A 134 22.50 -10.63 -23.18
C SER A 134 23.66 -9.62 -23.27
N PRO A 135 24.28 -9.21 -22.15
CA PRO A 135 25.41 -8.27 -22.18
C PRO A 135 26.67 -8.87 -22.87
N SER A 136 26.71 -10.18 -22.99
CA SER A 136 27.92 -10.91 -23.38
C SER A 136 28.17 -10.99 -24.91
N LEU A 137 27.20 -10.61 -25.75
CA LEU A 137 27.33 -10.77 -27.19
C LEU A 137 27.88 -9.51 -27.90
N ILE A 138 27.92 -8.37 -27.22
CA ILE A 138 28.38 -7.10 -27.84
C ILE A 138 29.90 -7.00 -27.89
N CYS A 139 30.63 -7.76 -27.09
CA CYS A 139 32.11 -7.70 -27.04
C CYS A 139 32.83 -8.58 -28.11
N LEU A 140 32.11 -9.35 -28.91
CA LEU A 140 32.73 -10.33 -29.84
C LEU A 140 32.46 -10.08 -31.33
N ILE A 141 31.88 -8.95 -31.70
CA ILE A 141 31.61 -8.64 -33.11
C ILE A 141 32.74 -7.74 -33.63
N PRO A 142 33.48 -8.14 -34.68
CA PRO A 142 34.50 -7.31 -35.33
C PRO A 142 33.86 -6.03 -35.89
N ILE A 143 34.54 -4.90 -35.71
CA ILE A 143 34.08 -3.55 -36.05
C ILE A 143 33.65 -3.40 -37.52
N GLU A 144 34.22 -4.22 -38.44
CA GLU A 144 33.90 -4.19 -39.87
C GLU A 144 32.49 -4.71 -40.23
N LEU A 145 31.92 -5.62 -39.41
CA LEU A 145 30.55 -6.12 -39.61
C LEU A 145 29.47 -5.19 -39.00
N ALA A 146 29.87 -4.31 -38.11
CA ALA A 146 28.98 -3.40 -37.39
C ALA A 146 28.37 -2.30 -38.29
N ILE A 147 29.05 -1.90 -39.35
CA ILE A 147 28.62 -0.81 -40.25
C ILE A 147 27.49 -1.26 -41.19
N LEU A 148 27.49 -2.48 -41.67
CA LEU A 148 26.47 -3.01 -42.58
C LEU A 148 25.18 -3.43 -41.83
N SER A 149 25.30 -3.71 -40.53
CA SER A 149 24.21 -4.18 -39.68
C SER A 149 23.56 -3.04 -38.87
N SER A 150 24.09 -1.82 -38.94
CA SER A 150 23.61 -0.66 -38.11
C SER A 150 22.12 -0.40 -38.25
N PHE A 151 21.53 -0.55 -39.44
CA PHE A 151 20.08 -0.37 -39.63
C PHE A 151 19.27 -1.55 -39.10
N PHE A 152 19.77 -2.75 -39.11
CA PHE A 152 19.08 -3.93 -38.57
C PHE A 152 19.21 -4.00 -37.05
N TYR A 153 20.36 -3.56 -36.49
CA TYR A 153 20.58 -3.46 -35.05
C TYR A 153 19.86 -2.28 -34.39
N LEU A 154 19.61 -1.21 -35.13
CA LEU A 154 18.84 -0.07 -34.59
C LEU A 154 17.37 -0.44 -34.28
N SER A 155 16.78 -1.35 -35.05
CA SER A 155 15.43 -1.88 -34.76
C SER A 155 15.43 -2.97 -33.68
N LEU A 156 16.57 -3.67 -33.45
CA LEU A 156 16.76 -4.67 -32.39
C LEU A 156 17.18 -4.06 -31.06
N PHE A 157 17.62 -2.79 -31.05
CA PHE A 157 18.05 -2.07 -29.87
C PHE A 157 16.90 -1.56 -29.00
N PHE A 158 15.67 -1.59 -29.52
CA PHE A 158 14.47 -1.26 -28.78
C PHE A 158 14.00 -2.48 -27.99
N VAL A 159 14.00 -2.37 -26.67
CA VAL A 159 13.34 -3.25 -25.69
C VAL A 159 14.13 -4.52 -25.34
N GLN A 160 15.27 -4.34 -24.70
CA GLN A 160 15.98 -5.49 -24.11
C GLN A 160 15.96 -5.38 -22.58
N ILE A 161 15.12 -6.20 -21.94
CA ILE A 161 15.05 -6.28 -20.48
C ILE A 161 16.00 -7.37 -19.99
N THR A 162 16.87 -7.02 -19.04
CA THR A 162 17.78 -7.98 -18.40
C THR A 162 16.99 -9.07 -17.66
N ILE A 163 17.48 -10.32 -17.65
CA ILE A 163 16.90 -11.44 -16.87
C ILE A 163 16.70 -11.04 -15.41
N TRP A 164 17.66 -10.28 -14.85
CA TRP A 164 17.57 -9.77 -13.49
C TRP A 164 16.35 -8.87 -13.26
N LYS A 165 16.01 -8.00 -14.20
CA LYS A 165 14.80 -7.16 -14.11
C LYS A 165 13.52 -7.97 -14.16
N LYS A 166 13.46 -9.01 -15.01
CA LYS A 166 12.32 -9.94 -15.06
C LYS A 166 12.17 -10.68 -13.73
N ALA A 167 13.27 -11.22 -13.20
CA ALA A 167 13.30 -11.92 -11.93
C ALA A 167 12.82 -10.99 -10.78
N ASN A 168 13.33 -9.77 -10.72
CA ASN A 168 12.92 -8.79 -9.71
C ASN A 168 11.43 -8.44 -9.83
N LEU A 169 10.93 -8.23 -11.03
CA LEU A 169 9.52 -7.92 -11.26
C LEU A 169 8.61 -9.08 -10.86
N ILE A 170 8.95 -10.32 -11.25
CA ILE A 170 8.15 -11.51 -10.91
C ILE A 170 8.30 -11.85 -9.43
N LEU A 171 9.54 -12.06 -8.95
CA LEU A 171 9.79 -12.62 -7.62
C LEU A 171 9.58 -11.60 -6.51
N LEU A 172 10.18 -10.41 -6.61
CA LEU A 172 10.15 -9.43 -5.52
C LEU A 172 8.89 -8.57 -5.56
N PHE A 173 8.53 -8.03 -6.72
CA PHE A 173 7.42 -7.10 -6.81
C PHE A 173 6.06 -7.82 -6.69
N PHE A 174 5.82 -8.88 -7.47
CA PHE A 174 4.55 -9.59 -7.44
C PHE A 174 4.51 -10.72 -6.41
N LEU A 175 5.39 -11.73 -6.51
CA LEU A 175 5.25 -12.94 -5.71
C LEU A 175 5.55 -12.69 -4.23
N LEU A 176 6.74 -12.19 -3.89
CA LEU A 176 7.12 -12.04 -2.48
C LEU A 176 6.16 -11.11 -1.73
N ARG A 177 5.95 -9.93 -2.27
CA ARG A 177 5.22 -8.88 -1.57
C ARG A 177 3.71 -9.06 -1.58
N LYS A 178 3.15 -9.49 -2.71
CA LYS A 178 1.68 -9.53 -2.91
C LYS A 178 1.07 -10.91 -2.73
N LEU A 179 1.86 -11.97 -2.83
CA LEU A 179 1.42 -13.35 -2.68
C LEU A 179 1.98 -13.99 -1.41
N ILE A 180 3.31 -14.10 -1.28
CA ILE A 180 3.95 -14.90 -0.23
C ILE A 180 3.71 -14.30 1.16
N LEU A 181 3.94 -13.01 1.35
CA LEU A 181 3.79 -12.40 2.68
C LEU A 181 2.36 -12.46 3.22
N PRO A 182 1.30 -12.07 2.45
CA PRO A 182 -0.07 -12.22 2.93
C PRO A 182 -0.48 -13.67 3.19
N PHE A 183 -0.04 -14.61 2.34
CA PHE A 183 -0.29 -16.04 2.54
C PHE A 183 0.37 -16.55 3.81
N TYR A 184 1.64 -16.24 4.03
CA TYR A 184 2.39 -16.64 5.22
C TYR A 184 1.74 -16.12 6.50
N SER A 185 1.48 -14.81 6.58
CA SER A 185 0.87 -14.20 7.77
C SER A 185 -0.49 -14.82 8.08
N PHE A 186 -1.37 -14.94 7.09
CA PHE A 186 -2.69 -15.53 7.29
C PHE A 186 -2.61 -16.99 7.73
N THR A 187 -1.82 -17.81 7.02
CA THR A 187 -1.72 -19.24 7.31
C THR A 187 -1.10 -19.49 8.68
N LEU A 188 -0.02 -18.78 9.01
CA LEU A 188 0.67 -18.96 10.30
C LEU A 188 -0.22 -18.52 11.48
N PHE A 189 -0.73 -17.28 11.45
CA PHE A 189 -1.37 -16.67 12.62
C PHE A 189 -2.86 -16.94 12.75
N CYS A 190 -3.56 -17.21 11.64
CA CYS A 190 -5.01 -17.44 11.67
C CYS A 190 -5.38 -18.92 11.57
N ILE A 191 -4.46 -19.79 11.11
CA ILE A 191 -4.74 -21.22 10.94
C ILE A 191 -3.79 -22.06 11.80
N ILE A 192 -2.48 -22.07 11.50
CA ILE A 192 -1.54 -23.01 12.11
C ILE A 192 -1.44 -22.77 13.62
N LEU A 193 -1.13 -21.56 14.05
CA LEU A 193 -0.93 -21.25 15.46
C LEU A 193 -2.13 -21.57 16.35
N PRO A 194 -3.38 -21.17 16.01
CA PRO A 194 -4.53 -21.58 16.84
C PRO A 194 -4.78 -23.09 16.80
N LEU A 195 -4.55 -23.77 15.66
CA LEU A 195 -4.81 -25.21 15.55
C LEU A 195 -3.79 -26.06 16.33
N THR A 196 -2.53 -25.64 16.43
CA THR A 196 -1.52 -26.35 17.24
C THR A 196 -1.92 -26.45 18.71
N MET A 197 -2.72 -25.53 19.22
CA MET A 197 -3.23 -25.60 20.59
C MET A 197 -4.22 -26.74 20.83
N PHE A 198 -4.76 -27.34 19.77
CA PHE A 198 -5.69 -28.48 19.84
C PHE A 198 -4.99 -29.81 19.56
N ILE A 199 -3.72 -29.81 19.14
CA ILE A 199 -2.90 -30.98 18.83
C ILE A 199 -1.76 -31.02 19.85
N PRO A 200 -1.79 -31.95 20.85
CA PRO A 200 -0.82 -31.97 21.97
C PRO A 200 0.65 -32.12 21.53
N GLU A 201 0.88 -32.80 20.40
CA GLU A 201 2.21 -33.10 19.88
C GLU A 201 2.78 -31.99 18.96
N ALA A 202 1.96 -30.98 18.62
CA ALA A 202 2.36 -29.93 17.71
C ALA A 202 2.97 -28.75 18.49
N GLU A 203 4.27 -28.60 18.43
CA GLU A 203 4.97 -27.46 19.00
C GLU A 203 5.51 -26.53 17.89
N LEU A 204 5.19 -25.24 17.98
CA LEU A 204 5.79 -24.22 17.14
C LEU A 204 6.93 -23.52 17.87
N PRO A 205 8.12 -23.40 17.23
CA PRO A 205 9.24 -22.71 17.86
C PRO A 205 8.93 -21.22 18.08
N LEU A 206 9.35 -20.69 19.23
CA LEU A 206 9.13 -19.28 19.60
C LEU A 206 9.67 -18.26 18.58
N TRP A 207 10.75 -18.61 17.89
CA TRP A 207 11.33 -17.71 16.89
C TRP A 207 10.40 -17.49 15.69
N VAL A 208 9.60 -18.51 15.32
CA VAL A 208 8.61 -18.40 14.24
C VAL A 208 7.44 -17.50 14.66
N ILE A 209 6.96 -17.66 15.90
CA ILE A 209 5.73 -17.01 16.38
C ILE A 209 6.00 -15.58 16.84
N CYS A 210 7.12 -15.35 17.50
CA CYS A 210 7.43 -14.08 18.16
C CYS A 210 8.58 -13.32 17.51
N TYR A 211 9.77 -13.93 17.42
CA TYR A 211 10.97 -13.17 17.08
C TYR A 211 10.97 -12.68 15.63
N VAL A 212 10.59 -13.52 14.66
CA VAL A 212 10.52 -13.10 13.25
C VAL A 212 9.46 -12.02 13.05
N PRO A 213 8.20 -12.15 13.50
CA PRO A 213 7.19 -11.12 13.35
C PRO A 213 7.54 -9.80 14.06
N ILE A 214 8.08 -9.88 15.27
CA ILE A 214 8.53 -8.68 16.02
C ILE A 214 9.66 -7.98 15.26
N PHE A 215 10.65 -8.73 14.78
CA PHE A 215 11.77 -8.18 14.01
C PHE A 215 11.29 -7.52 12.70
N MET A 216 10.38 -8.16 11.97
CA MET A 216 9.80 -7.59 10.75
C MET A 216 8.99 -6.30 11.06
N SER A 217 8.24 -6.29 12.15
CA SER A 217 7.51 -5.11 12.59
C SER A 217 8.44 -3.98 13.05
N PHE A 218 9.54 -4.33 13.71
CA PHE A 218 10.60 -3.39 14.07
C PHE A 218 11.23 -2.74 12.85
N LEU A 219 11.57 -3.52 11.81
CA LEU A 219 12.09 -2.97 10.55
C LEU A 219 11.09 -2.02 9.88
N ASN A 220 9.80 -2.34 9.91
CA ASN A 220 8.76 -1.47 9.34
C ASN A 220 8.62 -0.12 10.08
N ILE A 221 8.85 -0.11 11.39
CA ILE A 221 8.72 1.09 12.22
C ILE A 221 10.00 1.96 12.21
N LEU A 222 11.14 1.38 11.85
CA LEU A 222 12.46 2.03 11.90
C LEU A 222 12.51 3.38 11.17
N PRO A 223 11.87 3.57 9.99
CA PRO A 223 11.84 4.88 9.33
C PRO A 223 11.02 5.94 10.09
N SER A 224 10.21 5.52 11.07
CA SER A 224 9.33 6.41 11.84
C SER A 224 9.54 6.21 13.35
N PRO A 225 10.69 6.62 13.93
CA PRO A 225 11.06 6.29 15.31
C PRO A 225 10.08 6.83 16.35
N LYS A 226 9.36 7.91 16.07
CA LYS A 226 8.30 8.44 16.95
C LYS A 226 7.15 7.46 17.17
N GLN A 227 7.02 6.46 16.32
CA GLN A 227 5.95 5.47 16.36
C GLN A 227 6.35 4.18 17.09
N PHE A 228 7.55 4.07 17.66
CA PHE A 228 8.00 2.89 18.41
C PHE A 228 7.02 2.39 19.49
N PRO A 229 6.32 3.26 20.26
CA PRO A 229 5.33 2.80 21.24
C PRO A 229 4.19 1.98 20.61
N PHE A 230 3.98 2.09 19.31
CA PHE A 230 2.93 1.39 18.58
C PHE A 230 3.41 0.08 17.93
N LEU A 231 4.61 -0.42 18.26
CA LEU A 231 5.17 -1.66 17.68
C LEU A 231 4.23 -2.86 17.86
N VAL A 232 3.77 -3.09 19.10
CA VAL A 232 2.86 -4.22 19.38
C VAL A 232 1.48 -4.03 18.75
N PRO A 233 0.80 -2.90 18.90
CA PRO A 233 -0.43 -2.62 18.16
C PRO A 233 -0.29 -2.79 16.63
N TYR A 234 0.83 -2.34 16.06
CA TYR A 234 1.09 -2.49 14.63
C TYR A 234 1.21 -3.96 14.20
N LEU A 235 2.00 -4.76 14.94
CA LEU A 235 2.14 -6.19 14.69
C LEU A 235 0.78 -6.91 14.72
N LEU A 236 0.01 -6.69 15.76
CA LEU A 236 -1.30 -7.34 15.95
C LEU A 236 -2.30 -6.91 14.87
N PHE A 237 -2.29 -5.63 14.50
CA PHE A 237 -3.15 -5.09 13.45
C PHE A 237 -2.78 -5.63 12.07
N GLU A 238 -1.49 -5.72 11.73
CA GLU A 238 -1.03 -6.29 10.46
C GLU A 238 -1.43 -7.77 10.34
N ASN A 239 -1.33 -8.54 11.42
CA ASN A 239 -1.80 -9.92 11.47
C ASN A 239 -3.32 -10.00 11.28
N THR A 240 -4.08 -9.08 11.89
CA THR A 240 -5.54 -9.02 11.70
C THR A 240 -5.90 -8.68 10.25
N MET A 241 -5.17 -7.75 9.64
CA MET A 241 -5.36 -7.39 8.24
C MET A 241 -4.94 -8.49 7.25
N SER A 242 -4.16 -9.49 7.69
CA SER A 242 -3.75 -10.61 6.84
C SER A 242 -4.95 -11.37 6.23
N VAL A 243 -6.06 -11.45 6.94
CA VAL A 243 -7.33 -12.05 6.46
C VAL A 243 -7.87 -11.31 5.24
N THR A 244 -7.93 -9.98 5.32
CA THR A 244 -8.39 -9.14 4.21
C THR A 244 -7.42 -9.20 3.03
N LYS A 245 -6.11 -9.14 3.30
CA LYS A 245 -5.05 -9.22 2.30
C LYS A 245 -5.05 -10.59 1.59
N PHE A 246 -5.20 -11.68 2.33
CA PHE A 246 -5.29 -13.04 1.78
C PHE A 246 -6.54 -13.23 0.91
N ASN A 247 -7.72 -12.85 1.41
CA ASN A 247 -8.96 -12.95 0.63
C ASN A 247 -8.87 -12.11 -0.67
N ALA A 248 -8.30 -10.92 -0.60
CA ALA A 248 -8.09 -10.07 -1.77
C ALA A 248 -7.13 -10.69 -2.78
N MET A 249 -6.03 -11.27 -2.30
CA MET A 249 -5.05 -11.98 -3.12
C MET A 249 -5.70 -13.14 -3.88
N VAL A 250 -6.46 -13.99 -3.20
CA VAL A 250 -7.19 -15.12 -3.81
C VAL A 250 -8.22 -14.60 -4.82
N SER A 251 -9.00 -13.59 -4.47
CA SER A 251 -9.98 -12.98 -5.37
C SER A 251 -9.33 -12.41 -6.65
N GLY A 252 -8.20 -11.74 -6.53
CA GLY A 252 -7.47 -11.19 -7.67
C GLY A 252 -6.86 -12.27 -8.56
N LEU A 253 -6.27 -13.32 -7.96
CA LEU A 253 -5.60 -14.39 -8.68
C LEU A 253 -6.60 -15.28 -9.47
N PHE A 254 -7.74 -15.61 -8.85
CA PHE A 254 -8.74 -16.51 -9.42
C PHE A 254 -9.97 -15.82 -10.01
N GLN A 255 -10.00 -14.48 -10.07
CA GLN A 255 -11.13 -13.69 -10.57
C GLN A 255 -12.45 -13.95 -9.84
N LEU A 256 -12.38 -14.11 -8.52
CA LEU A 256 -13.58 -14.40 -7.72
C LEU A 256 -14.32 -13.10 -7.36
N GLY A 257 -15.57 -12.96 -7.81
CA GLY A 257 -16.47 -11.89 -7.41
C GLY A 257 -16.14 -10.49 -7.92
N SER A 258 -16.47 -9.46 -7.13
CA SER A 258 -16.34 -8.02 -7.45
C SER A 258 -14.90 -7.48 -7.48
N ALA A 259 -13.89 -8.34 -7.73
CA ALA A 259 -12.49 -7.93 -7.83
C ALA A 259 -12.25 -6.87 -8.94
N TYR A 260 -13.20 -6.70 -9.83
CA TYR A 260 -13.14 -5.75 -10.95
C TYR A 260 -13.92 -4.44 -10.69
N GLU A 261 -14.61 -4.32 -9.56
CA GLU A 261 -15.40 -3.13 -9.28
C GLU A 261 -14.53 -2.03 -8.68
N TRP A 262 -14.42 -0.92 -9.39
CA TRP A 262 -13.69 0.24 -8.91
C TRP A 262 -14.58 1.08 -8.00
N VAL A 263 -14.41 0.93 -6.68
CA VAL A 263 -15.13 1.71 -5.69
C VAL A 263 -14.24 2.82 -5.15
N VAL A 264 -14.64 4.07 -5.39
CA VAL A 264 -13.93 5.23 -4.85
C VAL A 264 -14.01 5.24 -3.33
N THR A 265 -12.86 5.36 -2.69
CA THR A 265 -12.77 5.48 -1.25
C THR A 265 -13.15 6.90 -0.84
N LYS A 266 -14.29 7.08 -0.18
CA LYS A 266 -14.67 8.39 0.38
C LYS A 266 -13.74 8.72 1.55
N LYS A 267 -13.24 9.96 1.55
CA LYS A 267 -12.48 10.56 2.65
C LYS A 267 -13.26 11.76 3.15
N THR A 268 -13.17 12.04 4.43
CA THR A 268 -13.95 13.13 5.03
C THR A 268 -13.43 14.52 4.69
N GLY A 269 -12.16 14.62 4.31
CA GLY A 269 -11.54 15.87 3.87
C GLY A 269 -11.39 16.93 4.99
N ARG A 270 -11.57 16.55 6.26
CA ARG A 270 -11.57 17.51 7.40
C ARG A 270 -10.25 18.23 7.59
N SER A 271 -9.13 17.53 7.44
CA SER A 271 -7.80 18.11 7.59
C SER A 271 -7.42 19.05 6.43
N SER A 272 -7.97 18.80 5.24
CA SER A 272 -7.75 19.65 4.07
C SER A 272 -8.44 21.03 4.22
N GLU A 273 -9.58 21.08 4.91
CA GLU A 273 -10.30 22.33 5.17
C GLU A 273 -9.57 23.23 6.19
N SER A 274 -9.07 22.64 7.28
CA SER A 274 -8.30 23.38 8.29
C SER A 274 -6.93 23.84 7.73
N ASP A 275 -6.28 23.03 6.90
CA ASP A 275 -5.01 23.39 6.25
C ASP A 275 -5.21 24.42 5.13
N LEU A 276 -6.31 24.36 4.37
CA LEU A 276 -6.67 25.35 3.38
C LEU A 276 -7.00 26.70 4.05
N LEU A 277 -7.70 26.69 5.20
CA LEU A 277 -7.94 27.89 6.01
C LEU A 277 -6.65 28.45 6.59
N ALA A 278 -5.74 27.60 7.11
CA ALA A 278 -4.45 28.02 7.62
C ALA A 278 -3.52 28.54 6.49
N PHE A 279 -3.63 27.98 5.29
CA PHE A 279 -2.92 28.48 4.11
C PHE A 279 -3.52 29.81 3.63
N ALA A 280 -4.84 29.92 3.56
CA ALA A 280 -5.54 31.15 3.23
C ALA A 280 -5.27 32.27 4.25
N GLU A 281 -5.19 31.94 5.54
CA GLU A 281 -4.80 32.88 6.61
C GLU A 281 -3.33 33.32 6.48
N ARG A 282 -2.42 32.41 6.12
CA ARG A 282 -0.99 32.77 5.88
C ARG A 282 -0.85 33.61 4.63
N GLU A 283 -1.56 33.29 3.57
CA GLU A 283 -1.56 34.06 2.33
C GLU A 283 -2.24 35.43 2.51
N SER A 284 -3.32 35.51 3.27
CA SER A 284 -3.96 36.79 3.62
C SER A 284 -3.08 37.66 4.53
N LYS A 285 -2.30 37.07 5.44
CA LYS A 285 -1.32 37.79 6.26
C LYS A 285 -0.15 38.29 5.42
N SER A 286 0.37 37.49 4.48
CA SER A 286 1.44 37.93 3.57
C SER A 286 0.98 39.02 2.59
N LEU A 287 -0.29 38.93 2.13
CA LEU A 287 -0.91 39.96 1.28
C LEU A 287 -1.34 41.22 2.05
N SER A 288 -1.59 41.12 3.37
CA SER A 288 -1.90 42.30 4.20
C SER A 288 -0.66 43.08 4.58
N GLU A 289 0.52 42.46 4.63
CA GLU A 289 1.79 43.18 4.78
C GLU A 289 2.19 43.92 3.49
N GLU A 290 1.75 43.47 2.31
CA GLU A 290 2.04 44.07 1.02
C GLU A 290 0.99 45.10 0.54
N LYS A 291 -0.22 45.13 1.16
CA LYS A 291 -1.35 45.96 0.79
C LYS A 291 -1.95 46.79 1.93
N ILE A 292 -1.13 47.61 2.60
CA ILE A 292 -1.64 48.84 3.23
C ILE A 292 -1.92 49.88 2.12
N SER A 293 -2.49 49.49 1.01
CA SER A 293 -3.04 50.40 0.02
C SER A 293 -4.00 49.68 -0.92
N ARG A 294 -5.24 49.63 -0.57
CA ARG A 294 -6.50 49.72 -1.35
C ARG A 294 -7.64 48.88 -0.83
N ARG A 295 -8.59 49.62 -0.24
CA ARG A 295 -10.08 49.50 -0.19
C ARG A 295 -10.78 48.15 -0.38
N HIS A 296 -11.50 47.75 0.66
CA HIS A 296 -12.84 47.13 0.77
C HIS A 296 -13.46 46.39 -0.41
N SER A 297 -13.75 45.11 -0.15
CA SER A 297 -14.95 44.44 -0.65
C SER A 297 -15.43 43.43 0.39
N GLU A 298 -16.53 43.72 1.05
CA GLU A 298 -17.17 42.97 2.16
C GLU A 298 -18.06 41.79 1.73
N SER A 299 -18.09 41.40 0.45
CA SER A 299 -19.07 40.45 -0.07
C SER A 299 -18.67 38.97 -0.06
N GLY A 300 -17.39 38.63 0.21
CA GLY A 300 -16.92 37.24 0.18
C GLY A 300 -17.09 36.45 1.50
N LEU A 301 -17.01 37.14 2.62
CA LEU A 301 -17.06 36.51 3.94
C LEU A 301 -18.50 36.10 4.37
N GLU A 302 -19.50 36.83 3.90
CA GLU A 302 -20.90 36.55 4.20
C GLU A 302 -21.48 35.36 3.45
N LEU A 303 -20.92 35.04 2.28
CA LEU A 303 -21.28 33.84 1.51
C LEU A 303 -20.67 32.57 2.14
N LEU A 304 -19.43 32.64 2.65
CA LEU A 304 -18.80 31.52 3.34
C LEU A 304 -19.48 31.17 4.66
N SER A 305 -19.92 32.17 5.43
CA SER A 305 -20.61 31.94 6.72
C SER A 305 -21.99 31.29 6.55
N LYS A 306 -22.65 31.50 5.41
CA LYS A 306 -23.93 30.84 5.09
C LYS A 306 -23.78 29.40 4.67
N LEU A 307 -22.63 28.99 4.09
CA LEU A 307 -22.35 27.61 3.70
C LEU A 307 -21.92 26.71 4.87
N THR A 308 -21.46 27.30 5.99
CA THR A 308 -21.06 26.55 7.19
C THR A 308 -22.19 26.34 8.20
N ALA A 309 -23.39 26.90 7.97
CA ALA A 309 -24.53 26.85 8.91
C ALA A 309 -25.62 25.84 8.50
N GLU A 310 -25.40 24.96 7.51
CA GLU A 310 -26.33 23.85 7.32
C GLU A 310 -26.05 22.75 8.34
N ASP A 311 -26.99 22.63 9.30
CA ASP A 311 -27.08 21.55 10.29
C ASP A 311 -27.01 20.19 9.57
N VAL A 312 -25.86 19.52 9.68
CA VAL A 312 -25.73 18.11 9.28
C VAL A 312 -26.52 17.29 10.32
N PRO A 313 -27.61 16.62 9.90
CA PRO A 313 -28.37 15.80 10.83
C PRO A 313 -27.46 14.73 11.43
N SER A 314 -27.39 14.66 12.76
CA SER A 314 -26.63 13.66 13.50
C SER A 314 -27.20 12.26 13.20
N VAL A 315 -26.67 11.59 12.19
CA VAL A 315 -27.00 10.21 11.88
C VAL A 315 -26.46 9.34 13.03
N LYS A 316 -27.36 8.67 13.76
CA LYS A 316 -26.99 7.73 14.83
C LYS A 316 -26.03 6.69 14.28
N LYS A 317 -24.80 6.67 14.81
CA LYS A 317 -23.75 5.70 14.48
C LYS A 317 -24.26 4.28 14.74
N LYS A 318 -24.25 3.44 13.72
CA LYS A 318 -24.53 2.00 13.84
C LYS A 318 -23.23 1.25 13.62
N ASN A 319 -22.61 0.74 14.68
CA ASN A 319 -21.39 -0.06 14.58
C ASN A 319 -21.63 -1.26 13.65
N LYS A 320 -20.74 -1.45 12.71
CA LYS A 320 -20.80 -2.54 11.74
C LYS A 320 -20.10 -3.76 12.32
N LEU A 321 -20.77 -4.90 12.33
CA LEU A 321 -20.21 -6.16 12.82
C LEU A 321 -19.53 -6.92 11.69
N TYR A 322 -18.24 -7.20 11.83
CA TYR A 322 -17.43 -7.95 10.86
C TYR A 322 -17.37 -9.42 11.29
N ARG A 323 -18.30 -10.26 10.77
CA ARG A 323 -18.50 -11.64 11.20
C ARG A 323 -17.27 -12.53 11.05
N LYS A 324 -16.46 -12.35 9.98
CA LYS A 324 -15.26 -13.15 9.74
C LYS A 324 -14.19 -12.88 10.80
N GLU A 325 -13.98 -11.62 11.12
CA GLU A 325 -13.04 -11.17 12.14
C GLU A 325 -13.49 -11.63 13.54
N LEU A 326 -14.79 -11.57 13.83
CA LEU A 326 -15.35 -12.08 15.10
C LEU A 326 -15.23 -13.59 15.25
N ALA A 327 -15.44 -14.37 14.17
CA ALA A 327 -15.25 -15.81 14.20
C ALA A 327 -13.79 -16.21 14.50
N LEU A 328 -12.83 -15.47 13.89
CA LEU A 328 -11.40 -15.65 14.19
C LEU A 328 -11.04 -15.18 15.61
N ALA A 329 -11.64 -14.11 16.09
CA ALA A 329 -11.49 -13.70 17.49
C ALA A 329 -11.89 -14.80 18.46
N LEU A 330 -13.04 -15.43 18.22
CA LEU A 330 -13.53 -16.54 19.04
C LEU A 330 -12.58 -17.75 19.00
N LEU A 331 -12.10 -18.13 17.80
CA LEU A 331 -11.14 -19.21 17.64
C LEU A 331 -9.83 -18.94 18.38
N LEU A 332 -9.27 -17.74 18.24
CA LEU A 332 -8.00 -17.35 18.88
C LEU A 332 -8.13 -17.25 20.40
N LEU A 333 -9.25 -16.73 20.91
CA LEU A 333 -9.50 -16.65 22.34
C LEU A 333 -9.73 -18.03 22.96
N THR A 334 -10.40 -18.95 22.24
CA THR A 334 -10.54 -20.36 22.67
C THR A 334 -9.17 -21.06 22.69
N ALA A 335 -8.35 -20.86 21.66
CA ALA A 335 -7.00 -21.40 21.61
C ALA A 335 -6.11 -20.80 22.72
N SER A 336 -6.28 -19.52 23.05
CA SER A 336 -5.61 -18.87 24.17
C SER A 336 -5.98 -19.50 25.51
N ALA A 337 -7.27 -19.72 25.77
CA ALA A 337 -7.73 -20.37 27.00
C ALA A 337 -7.13 -21.80 27.13
N ARG A 338 -7.09 -22.54 26.03
CA ARG A 338 -6.48 -23.88 26.01
C ARG A 338 -4.96 -23.81 26.23
N SER A 339 -4.26 -22.85 25.63
CA SER A 339 -2.82 -22.62 25.85
C SER A 339 -2.49 -22.31 27.30
N LEU A 340 -3.37 -21.57 28.00
CA LEU A 340 -3.23 -21.30 29.44
C LEU A 340 -3.31 -22.59 30.27
N LEU A 341 -4.26 -23.47 29.95
CA LEU A 341 -4.42 -24.76 30.63
C LEU A 341 -3.25 -25.72 30.38
N SER A 342 -2.59 -25.61 29.24
CA SER A 342 -1.43 -26.43 28.84
C SER A 342 -0.08 -25.85 29.26
N ALA A 343 -0.04 -24.75 30.04
CA ALA A 343 1.15 -24.08 30.54
C ALA A 343 2.10 -23.53 29.44
N HIS A 344 1.61 -23.28 28.23
CA HIS A 344 2.39 -22.68 27.13
C HIS A 344 2.40 -21.13 27.23
N GLY A 345 3.16 -20.60 28.18
CA GLY A 345 3.08 -19.19 28.60
C GLY A 345 3.15 -18.14 27.49
N VAL A 346 4.13 -18.23 26.57
CA VAL A 346 4.30 -17.20 25.51
C VAL A 346 3.20 -17.32 24.45
N HIS A 347 2.81 -18.53 24.07
CA HIS A 347 1.72 -18.76 23.11
C HIS A 347 0.40 -18.20 23.61
N PHE A 348 0.12 -18.36 24.92
CA PHE A 348 -1.05 -17.78 25.56
C PHE A 348 -1.15 -16.27 25.34
N TYR A 349 -0.12 -15.53 25.67
CA TYR A 349 -0.16 -14.07 25.54
C TYR A 349 -0.31 -13.62 24.08
N PHE A 350 0.39 -14.27 23.16
CA PHE A 350 0.28 -13.96 21.75
C PHE A 350 -1.12 -14.20 21.20
N LEU A 351 -1.69 -15.37 21.48
CA LEU A 351 -3.06 -15.74 21.08
C LEU A 351 -4.11 -14.81 21.71
N LEU A 352 -3.95 -14.47 22.99
CA LEU A 352 -4.83 -13.55 23.71
C LEU A 352 -4.87 -12.17 23.04
N PHE A 353 -3.70 -11.55 22.88
CA PHE A 353 -3.63 -10.22 22.29
C PHE A 353 -4.06 -10.20 20.83
N GLN A 354 -3.74 -11.25 20.07
CA GLN A 354 -4.21 -11.39 18.70
C GLN A 354 -5.73 -11.56 18.64
N GLY A 355 -6.31 -12.39 19.52
CA GLY A 355 -7.76 -12.57 19.63
C GLY A 355 -8.47 -11.27 20.02
N LEU A 356 -7.90 -10.50 20.94
CA LEU A 356 -8.42 -9.17 21.31
C LEU A 356 -8.32 -8.18 20.13
N SER A 357 -7.24 -8.20 19.37
CA SER A 357 -7.11 -7.34 18.17
C SER A 357 -8.21 -7.66 17.14
N PHE A 358 -8.47 -8.95 16.87
CA PHE A 358 -9.58 -9.37 16.00
C PHE A 358 -10.94 -8.98 16.56
N LEU A 359 -11.13 -9.02 17.88
CA LEU A 359 -12.38 -8.60 18.53
C LEU A 359 -12.62 -7.10 18.37
N VAL A 360 -11.60 -6.27 18.63
CA VAL A 360 -11.67 -4.81 18.49
C VAL A 360 -12.00 -4.42 17.06
N VAL A 361 -11.34 -5.05 16.09
CA VAL A 361 -11.61 -4.81 14.67
C VAL A 361 -12.99 -5.36 14.25
N GLY A 362 -13.36 -6.54 14.74
CA GLY A 362 -14.63 -7.18 14.44
C GLY A 362 -15.85 -6.42 14.96
N LEU A 363 -15.68 -5.67 16.04
CA LEU A 363 -16.70 -4.80 16.64
C LEU A 363 -16.66 -3.36 16.12
N ASP A 364 -15.81 -3.05 15.12
CA ASP A 364 -15.62 -1.71 14.54
C ASP A 364 -15.21 -0.66 15.59
N LEU A 365 -14.32 -1.05 16.51
CA LEU A 365 -13.82 -0.17 17.58
C LEU A 365 -12.51 0.52 17.24
N ILE A 366 -11.94 0.28 16.04
CA ILE A 366 -10.71 0.89 15.55
C ILE A 366 -11.02 1.97 14.51
N GLY A 367 -10.40 3.14 14.65
CA GLY A 367 -10.62 4.27 13.74
C GLY A 367 -11.86 5.10 14.09
N GLU A 368 -12.16 6.07 13.25
CA GLU A 368 -13.38 6.84 13.38
C GLU A 368 -14.59 6.03 12.92
N GLN A 369 -15.60 6.03 13.73
CA GLN A 369 -16.89 5.48 13.35
C GLN A 369 -17.56 6.48 12.41
N MET A 370 -17.83 6.07 11.18
CA MET A 370 -18.53 6.92 10.22
C MET A 370 -19.93 7.26 10.75
N SER A 371 -20.19 8.54 10.89
CA SER A 371 -21.51 9.08 11.22
C SER A 371 -22.44 9.03 10.00
#